data_04171fee409b539a05d04e5111b6a01f
#
_entry.id   04171fee409b539a05d04e5111b6a01f
#
_cell.length_a   1.000
_cell.length_b   1.000
_cell.length_c   1.000
_cell.angle_alpha   90.00
_cell.angle_beta   90.00
_cell.angle_gamma   90.00
#
_symmetry.space_group_name_H-M   'P 1'
#
loop_
_entity.id
_entity.type
_entity.pdbx_description
1 polymer ?
#
loop_
_entity_poly.entity_id
_entity_poly.type
_entity_poly.pdbx_seq_one_letter_code
_entity_poly.pdbx_strand_id
1 'polypeptide(L)'
;YIVFPTPAFDQIIAMRGVDDEVYLGGVEALNQGLHDFCSVDKSMLGTAYIPLGAGVDSALKVLERAIHQGFRVLLIDTIPPKNQVSFTHPDYYPIWARIQEAQLAVVLHIGATGAPYKPVPDELLDNGNPHSPQAHSDAPPNAMSYMGMHYNAELFLAAMIFDGVFERFPTLKIGVVELGASWIISWMQRLDQAHRAFRKLQDLSQVKMKPSDYVQRQIKVTPFAGEDIDWILTHGGEDLLMFASDYPHHEGTDDPIGRFEKTMSNTSEPLKQKFYTDNFKSLIQAS
;
A
#
# COMPACT_ATOMS: atom_id res chain seq x y z
N TYR A 1 1.75 7.39 14.90
CA TYR A 1 2.52 7.50 13.65
C TYR A 1 2.79 6.11 13.10
N ILE A 2 2.68 5.89 11.76
CA ILE A 2 3.23 4.70 11.12
C ILE A 2 4.71 4.99 10.80
N VAL A 3 5.59 4.03 11.11
CA VAL A 3 7.03 4.12 10.88
C VAL A 3 7.46 3.03 9.89
N PHE A 4 8.15 3.43 8.83
CA PHE A 4 8.65 2.55 7.78
C PHE A 4 10.16 2.34 7.87
N PRO A 5 10.69 1.15 7.52
CA PRO A 5 12.12 0.82 7.60
C PRO A 5 12.90 1.19 6.33
N THR A 6 12.69 2.35 5.73
CA THR A 6 12.99 2.67 4.34
C THR A 6 14.40 2.28 3.84
N PRO A 7 15.55 2.75 4.32
CA PRO A 7 16.82 2.46 3.64
C PRO A 7 17.29 0.98 3.77
N ALA A 8 16.92 0.29 4.84
CA ALA A 8 17.32 -1.10 5.06
C ALA A 8 16.45 -2.08 4.24
N PHE A 9 15.23 -1.68 3.92
CA PHE A 9 14.26 -2.49 3.21
C PHE A 9 14.73 -2.86 1.80
N ASP A 10 15.22 -1.91 1.01
CA ASP A 10 15.68 -2.14 -0.35
C ASP A 10 16.86 -3.13 -0.42
N GLN A 11 17.78 -3.06 0.55
CA GLN A 11 18.91 -3.98 0.63
C GLN A 11 18.47 -5.42 0.91
N ILE A 12 17.46 -5.59 1.76
CA ILE A 12 16.89 -6.90 2.09
C ILE A 12 16.12 -7.45 0.90
N ILE A 13 15.30 -6.65 0.23
CA ILE A 13 14.57 -7.06 -0.97
C ILE A 13 15.53 -7.49 -2.08
N ALA A 14 16.67 -6.84 -2.23
CA ALA A 14 17.68 -7.20 -3.23
C ALA A 14 18.27 -8.61 -3.01
N MET A 15 18.21 -9.16 -1.80
CA MET A 15 18.67 -10.53 -1.49
C MET A 15 17.64 -11.61 -1.86
N ARG A 16 16.39 -11.24 -2.17
CA ARG A 16 15.33 -12.19 -2.52
C ARG A 16 15.68 -12.99 -3.78
N GLY A 17 15.67 -14.33 -3.68
CA GLY A 17 16.04 -15.24 -4.76
C GLY A 17 17.54 -15.34 -5.04
N VAL A 18 18.38 -14.70 -4.24
CA VAL A 18 19.83 -14.84 -4.25
C VAL A 18 20.29 -15.81 -3.16
N ASP A 19 19.84 -15.57 -1.93
CA ASP A 19 20.09 -16.40 -0.76
C ASP A 19 18.88 -16.28 0.19
N ASP A 20 18.08 -17.33 0.26
CA ASP A 20 16.83 -17.32 1.04
C ASP A 20 17.08 -17.27 2.56
N GLU A 21 18.18 -17.85 3.05
CA GLU A 21 18.53 -17.80 4.48
C GLU A 21 18.94 -16.37 4.87
N VAL A 22 19.79 -15.74 4.08
CA VAL A 22 20.19 -14.33 4.28
C VAL A 22 18.99 -13.41 4.14
N TYR A 23 18.14 -13.63 3.14
CA TYR A 23 16.94 -12.83 2.94
C TYR A 23 15.99 -12.90 4.15
N LEU A 24 15.63 -14.12 4.58
CA LEU A 24 14.71 -14.30 5.71
C LEU A 24 15.32 -13.82 7.03
N GLY A 25 16.61 -14.07 7.25
CA GLY A 25 17.34 -13.53 8.40
C GLY A 25 17.37 -12.00 8.42
N GLY A 26 17.53 -11.37 7.25
CA GLY A 26 17.43 -9.94 7.07
C GLY A 26 16.04 -9.39 7.39
N VAL A 27 14.98 -10.06 6.92
CA VAL A 27 13.59 -9.72 7.24
C VAL A 27 13.33 -9.76 8.75
N GLU A 28 13.80 -10.82 9.42
CA GLU A 28 13.63 -10.95 10.87
C GLU A 28 14.37 -9.85 11.63
N ALA A 29 15.63 -9.57 11.25
CA ALA A 29 16.41 -8.49 11.86
C ALA A 29 15.77 -7.11 11.64
N LEU A 30 15.24 -6.84 10.44
CA LEU A 30 14.53 -5.62 10.13
C LEU A 30 13.31 -5.42 11.02
N ASN A 31 12.43 -6.43 11.07
CA ASN A 31 11.24 -6.37 11.89
C ASN A 31 11.56 -6.21 13.38
N GLN A 32 12.57 -6.94 13.89
CA GLN A 32 13.01 -6.80 15.27
C GLN A 32 13.56 -5.39 15.56
N GLY A 33 14.41 -4.86 14.69
CA GLY A 33 14.97 -3.52 14.86
C GLY A 33 13.88 -2.44 14.86
N LEU A 34 12.88 -2.58 14.00
CA LEU A 34 11.76 -1.64 13.94
C LEU A 34 10.83 -1.77 15.17
N HIS A 35 10.59 -3.00 15.65
CA HIS A 35 9.88 -3.23 16.90
C HIS A 35 10.60 -2.53 18.07
N ASP A 36 11.90 -2.75 18.21
CA ASP A 36 12.70 -2.17 19.30
C ASP A 36 12.70 -0.63 19.22
N PHE A 37 12.87 -0.08 18.03
CA PHE A 37 12.82 1.37 17.81
C PHE A 37 11.46 1.96 18.21
N CYS A 38 10.35 1.35 17.77
CA CYS A 38 9.01 1.87 18.06
C CYS A 38 8.56 1.60 19.49
N SER A 39 9.19 0.67 20.21
CA SER A 39 8.83 0.33 21.60
C SER A 39 9.04 1.48 22.59
N VAL A 40 9.85 2.48 22.22
CA VAL A 40 10.17 3.64 23.09
C VAL A 40 8.99 4.62 23.22
N ASP A 41 8.06 4.62 22.25
CA ASP A 41 6.86 5.47 22.28
C ASP A 41 5.65 4.73 21.69
N LYS A 42 4.58 4.60 22.49
CA LYS A 42 3.34 3.92 22.09
C LYS A 42 2.60 4.58 20.92
N SER A 43 2.92 5.83 20.59
CA SER A 43 2.35 6.51 19.42
C SER A 43 3.00 6.08 18.11
N MET A 44 4.16 5.43 18.15
CA MET A 44 4.85 4.87 16.99
C MET A 44 4.38 3.45 16.70
N LEU A 45 3.84 3.24 15.49
CA LEU A 45 3.42 1.94 14.97
C LEU A 45 4.41 1.53 13.89
N GLY A 46 5.30 0.61 14.22
CA GLY A 46 6.21 0.02 13.22
C GLY A 46 5.46 -0.82 12.20
N THR A 47 5.97 -0.89 10.97
CA THR A 47 5.44 -1.76 9.91
C THR A 47 6.27 -3.03 9.80
N ALA A 48 5.71 -4.19 10.18
CA ALA A 48 6.41 -5.45 9.95
C ALA A 48 6.34 -5.85 8.46
N TYR A 49 7.48 -6.10 7.86
CA TYR A 49 7.52 -6.62 6.49
C TYR A 49 7.22 -8.11 6.49
N ILE A 50 6.22 -8.52 5.68
CA ILE A 50 5.83 -9.91 5.47
C ILE A 50 6.23 -10.34 4.05
N PRO A 51 7.21 -11.23 3.92
CA PRO A 51 7.81 -11.58 2.63
C PRO A 51 6.95 -12.58 1.85
N LEU A 52 5.85 -12.11 1.24
CA LEU A 52 4.94 -12.97 0.46
C LEU A 52 5.69 -13.75 -0.63
N GLY A 53 6.67 -13.12 -1.25
CA GLY A 53 7.49 -13.73 -2.29
C GLY A 53 8.45 -14.84 -1.82
N ALA A 54 8.60 -15.06 -0.51
CA ALA A 54 9.35 -16.21 0.04
C ALA A 54 8.49 -17.48 0.15
N GLY A 55 7.22 -17.41 -0.30
CA GLY A 55 6.26 -18.51 -0.21
C GLY A 55 5.45 -18.51 1.08
N VAL A 56 4.33 -19.23 1.04
CA VAL A 56 3.30 -19.20 2.08
C VAL A 56 3.81 -19.57 3.47
N ASP A 57 4.58 -20.67 3.58
CA ASP A 57 5.06 -21.17 4.87
C ASP A 57 6.02 -20.17 5.55
N SER A 58 6.94 -19.61 4.78
CA SER A 58 7.89 -18.60 5.29
C SER A 58 7.17 -17.32 5.69
N ALA A 59 6.24 -16.84 4.84
CA ALA A 59 5.45 -15.66 5.13
C ALA A 59 4.58 -15.83 6.38
N LEU A 60 3.95 -17.00 6.58
CA LEU A 60 3.17 -17.31 7.79
C LEU A 60 4.04 -17.30 9.05
N LYS A 61 5.25 -17.89 9.01
CA LYS A 61 6.17 -17.87 10.16
C LYS A 61 6.53 -16.43 10.57
N VAL A 62 6.85 -15.59 9.60
CA VAL A 62 7.16 -14.17 9.85
C VAL A 62 5.92 -13.42 10.37
N LEU A 63 4.74 -13.68 9.79
CA LEU A 63 3.47 -13.08 10.22
C LEU A 63 3.14 -13.45 11.69
N GLU A 64 3.25 -14.72 12.08
CA GLU A 64 3.00 -15.14 13.46
C GLU A 64 3.96 -14.47 14.44
N ARG A 65 5.24 -14.32 14.05
CA ARG A 65 6.20 -13.58 14.87
C ARG A 65 5.81 -12.10 15.00
N ALA A 66 5.43 -11.45 13.91
CA ALA A 66 4.98 -10.05 13.92
C ALA A 66 3.73 -9.86 14.82
N ILE A 67 2.78 -10.80 14.77
CA ILE A 67 1.60 -10.80 15.66
C ILE A 67 2.04 -10.92 17.12
N HIS A 68 2.94 -11.86 17.43
CA HIS A 68 3.44 -12.06 18.79
C HIS A 68 4.19 -10.83 19.33
N GLN A 69 4.91 -10.11 18.48
CA GLN A 69 5.60 -8.86 18.80
C GLN A 69 4.63 -7.67 18.96
N GLY A 70 3.35 -7.83 18.62
CA GLY A 70 2.34 -6.79 18.76
C GLY A 70 2.28 -5.78 17.62
N PHE A 71 2.85 -6.07 16.46
CA PHE A 71 2.66 -5.23 15.27
C PHE A 71 1.18 -5.13 14.89
N ARG A 72 0.79 -3.96 14.45
CA ARG A 72 -0.58 -3.67 13.98
C ARG A 72 -0.65 -3.34 12.50
N VAL A 73 0.49 -3.04 11.88
CA VAL A 73 0.61 -2.64 10.49
C VAL A 73 1.65 -3.54 9.83
N LEU A 74 1.30 -4.03 8.64
CA LEU A 74 2.14 -4.92 7.84
C LEU A 74 2.49 -4.27 6.51
N LEU A 75 3.73 -4.40 6.07
CA LEU A 75 4.19 -4.07 4.74
C LEU A 75 4.32 -5.35 3.92
N ILE A 76 3.87 -5.38 2.68
CA ILE A 76 3.91 -6.56 1.82
C ILE A 76 4.42 -6.24 0.42
N ASP A 77 4.88 -7.27 -0.28
CA ASP A 77 5.09 -7.24 -1.73
C ASP A 77 3.75 -7.14 -2.47
N THR A 78 3.73 -6.46 -3.62
CA THR A 78 2.56 -6.40 -4.50
C THR A 78 2.69 -7.30 -5.72
N ILE A 79 3.90 -7.71 -6.08
CA ILE A 79 4.19 -8.50 -7.27
C ILE A 79 4.92 -9.80 -6.86
N PRO A 80 4.36 -10.97 -7.22
CA PRO A 80 5.01 -12.23 -6.94
C PRO A 80 6.31 -12.35 -7.77
N PRO A 81 7.31 -13.09 -7.26
CA PRO A 81 8.49 -13.46 -8.04
C PRO A 81 8.11 -14.17 -9.34
N LYS A 82 8.99 -14.09 -10.33
CA LYS A 82 8.82 -14.80 -11.61
C LYS A 82 8.60 -16.30 -11.36
N ASN A 83 7.64 -16.87 -12.08
CA ASN A 83 7.23 -18.28 -11.98
C ASN A 83 6.53 -18.69 -10.66
N GLN A 84 6.11 -17.74 -9.85
CA GLN A 84 5.22 -18.00 -8.71
C GLN A 84 3.78 -17.65 -9.06
N VAL A 85 2.83 -18.22 -8.31
CA VAL A 85 1.41 -17.88 -8.42
C VAL A 85 1.14 -16.49 -7.86
N SER A 86 0.03 -15.89 -8.28
CA SER A 86 -0.45 -14.61 -7.74
C SER A 86 -0.65 -14.69 -6.22
N PHE A 87 -0.44 -13.59 -5.52
CA PHE A 87 -0.78 -13.48 -4.09
C PHE A 87 -2.29 -13.54 -3.82
N THR A 88 -3.11 -13.53 -4.87
CA THR A 88 -4.57 -13.78 -4.82
C THR A 88 -4.92 -15.25 -4.97
N HIS A 89 -3.95 -16.13 -5.31
CA HIS A 89 -4.15 -17.56 -5.43
C HIS A 89 -4.63 -18.18 -4.10
N PRO A 90 -5.50 -19.21 -4.11
CA PRO A 90 -6.00 -19.88 -2.90
C PRO A 90 -4.91 -20.34 -1.91
N ASP A 91 -3.71 -20.65 -2.36
CA ASP A 91 -2.57 -21.02 -1.49
C ASP A 91 -2.23 -19.90 -0.50
N TYR A 92 -2.48 -18.63 -0.84
CA TYR A 92 -2.26 -17.47 0.03
C TYR A 92 -3.44 -17.14 0.95
N TYR A 93 -4.57 -17.82 0.82
CA TYR A 93 -5.74 -17.57 1.70
C TYR A 93 -5.44 -17.75 3.20
N PRO A 94 -4.58 -18.70 3.63
CA PRO A 94 -4.20 -18.77 5.05
C PRO A 94 -3.55 -17.50 5.58
N ILE A 95 -2.75 -16.80 4.75
CA ILE A 95 -2.13 -15.52 5.14
C ILE A 95 -3.21 -14.44 5.29
N TRP A 96 -4.09 -14.28 4.28
CA TRP A 96 -5.16 -13.28 4.32
C TRP A 96 -6.14 -13.52 5.46
N ALA A 97 -6.49 -14.79 5.70
CA ALA A 97 -7.32 -15.18 6.83
C ALA A 97 -6.69 -14.79 8.17
N ARG A 98 -5.39 -15.07 8.33
CA ARG A 98 -4.67 -14.79 9.57
C ARG A 98 -4.50 -13.30 9.83
N ILE A 99 -4.23 -12.51 8.78
CA ILE A 99 -4.17 -11.04 8.86
C ILE A 99 -5.53 -10.48 9.30
N GLN A 100 -6.62 -10.96 8.68
CA GLN A 100 -7.98 -10.53 9.02
C GLN A 100 -8.35 -10.93 10.47
N GLU A 101 -8.08 -12.17 10.88
CA GLU A 101 -8.35 -12.65 12.22
C GLU A 101 -7.63 -11.85 13.30
N ALA A 102 -6.36 -11.51 13.04
CA ALA A 102 -5.54 -10.69 13.93
C ALA A 102 -5.88 -9.18 13.84
N GLN A 103 -6.81 -8.78 12.99
CA GLN A 103 -7.23 -7.38 12.77
C GLN A 103 -6.04 -6.46 12.42
N LEU A 104 -5.10 -6.94 11.61
CA LEU A 104 -3.94 -6.17 11.18
C LEU A 104 -4.26 -5.37 9.92
N ALA A 105 -3.71 -4.17 9.83
CA ALA A 105 -3.73 -3.37 8.61
C ALA A 105 -2.57 -3.79 7.69
N VAL A 106 -2.84 -3.94 6.40
CA VAL A 106 -1.80 -4.09 5.39
C VAL A 106 -1.54 -2.72 4.76
N VAL A 107 -0.28 -2.38 4.48
CA VAL A 107 0.07 -1.17 3.74
C VAL A 107 0.87 -1.52 2.49
N LEU A 108 0.57 -0.81 1.41
CA LEU A 108 1.32 -0.77 0.18
C LEU A 108 2.08 0.57 0.16
N HIS A 109 3.39 0.50 0.05
CA HIS A 109 4.28 1.65 0.08
C HIS A 109 5.06 1.74 -1.24
N ILE A 110 5.48 2.93 -1.65
CA ILE A 110 6.40 3.08 -2.77
C ILE A 110 7.66 2.22 -2.52
N GLY A 111 8.22 1.63 -3.57
CA GLY A 111 9.37 0.72 -3.43
C GLY A 111 9.03 -0.71 -3.01
N ALA A 112 7.97 -0.95 -2.24
CA ALA A 112 7.56 -2.29 -1.77
C ALA A 112 6.88 -3.13 -2.87
N THR A 113 7.32 -3.02 -4.12
CA THR A 113 6.66 -3.72 -5.23
C THR A 113 7.26 -5.09 -5.52
N GLY A 114 8.41 -5.39 -4.96
CA GLY A 114 9.21 -6.54 -5.36
C GLY A 114 9.96 -6.25 -6.67
N ALA A 115 11.30 -6.13 -6.61
CA ALA A 115 12.13 -5.97 -7.82
C ALA A 115 11.98 -7.20 -8.75
N PRO A 116 12.02 -7.07 -10.09
CA PRO A 116 12.39 -5.87 -10.85
C PRO A 116 11.22 -5.25 -11.64
N TYR A 117 10.07 -5.01 -11.03
CA TYR A 117 8.96 -4.39 -11.77
C TYR A 117 9.21 -2.89 -11.94
N LYS A 118 9.28 -2.46 -13.20
CA LYS A 118 9.35 -1.04 -13.57
C LYS A 118 8.00 -0.65 -14.17
N PRO A 119 7.21 0.22 -13.52
CA PRO A 119 5.91 0.66 -14.06
C PRO A 119 6.08 1.46 -15.36
N VAL A 120 7.25 2.09 -15.57
CA VAL A 120 7.61 2.80 -16.79
C VAL A 120 8.74 2.02 -17.49
N PRO A 121 8.51 1.48 -18.69
CA PRO A 121 9.54 0.81 -19.47
C PRO A 121 10.74 1.72 -19.76
N ASP A 122 11.94 1.15 -19.72
CA ASP A 122 13.17 1.94 -19.99
C ASP A 122 13.16 2.58 -21.37
N GLU A 123 12.55 1.93 -22.37
CA GLU A 123 12.43 2.42 -23.73
C GLU A 123 11.62 3.74 -23.83
N LEU A 124 10.70 3.99 -22.93
CA LEU A 124 9.98 5.27 -22.83
C LEU A 124 10.83 6.38 -22.21
N LEU A 125 11.89 6.01 -21.49
CA LEU A 125 12.81 6.95 -20.84
C LEU A 125 14.01 7.26 -21.73
N ASP A 126 14.34 6.42 -22.72
CA ASP A 126 15.45 6.60 -23.66
C ASP A 126 15.09 7.61 -24.77
N ASN A 127 14.96 8.86 -24.37
CA ASN A 127 14.57 9.99 -25.25
C ASN A 127 15.74 10.92 -25.61
N GLY A 128 16.98 10.51 -25.33
CA GLY A 128 18.19 11.31 -25.59
C GLY A 128 18.44 12.44 -24.58
N ASN A 129 17.58 12.63 -23.58
CA ASN A 129 17.79 13.57 -22.48
C ASN A 129 18.54 12.90 -21.34
N PRO A 130 19.51 13.56 -20.71
CA PRO A 130 20.12 13.03 -19.51
C PRO A 130 19.05 12.99 -18.39
N HIS A 131 18.74 11.80 -17.93
CA HIS A 131 17.93 11.65 -16.73
C HIS A 131 18.77 11.97 -15.49
N SER A 132 18.17 12.63 -14.50
CA SER A 132 18.86 12.89 -13.24
C SER A 132 19.40 11.58 -12.66
N PRO A 133 20.62 11.59 -12.09
CA PRO A 133 21.14 10.42 -11.40
C PRO A 133 20.14 9.92 -10.36
N GLN A 134 20.16 8.62 -10.15
CA GLN A 134 19.26 7.93 -9.22
C GLN A 134 19.10 8.74 -7.92
N ALA A 135 17.88 9.04 -7.58
CA ALA A 135 17.57 9.54 -6.25
C ALA A 135 18.05 8.50 -5.22
N HIS A 136 18.74 8.96 -4.19
CA HIS A 136 19.18 8.09 -3.09
C HIS A 136 18.04 7.81 -2.08
N SER A 137 16.79 8.00 -2.50
CA SER A 137 15.57 7.79 -1.72
C SER A 137 14.59 6.92 -2.51
N ASP A 138 13.55 6.47 -1.87
CA ASP A 138 12.40 5.80 -2.45
C ASP A 138 11.52 6.72 -3.33
N ALA A 139 11.81 8.02 -3.34
CA ALA A 139 11.17 8.99 -4.22
C ALA A 139 11.33 8.66 -5.70
N PRO A 140 10.33 8.95 -6.54
CA PRO A 140 10.43 8.75 -7.99
C PRO A 140 11.55 9.63 -8.58
N PRO A 141 12.47 9.04 -9.35
CA PRO A 141 13.67 9.74 -9.83
C PRO A 141 13.38 10.78 -10.92
N ASN A 142 12.18 10.79 -11.49
CA ASN A 142 11.78 11.72 -12.55
C ASN A 142 10.26 11.79 -12.71
N ALA A 143 9.78 12.77 -13.49
CA ALA A 143 8.36 13.00 -13.73
C ALA A 143 7.62 11.78 -14.34
N MET A 144 8.26 10.99 -15.19
CA MET A 144 7.65 9.79 -15.79
C MET A 144 7.49 8.68 -14.75
N SER A 145 8.48 8.48 -13.88
CA SER A 145 8.37 7.54 -12.76
C SER A 145 7.27 7.96 -11.80
N TYR A 146 7.14 9.25 -11.50
CA TYR A 146 6.03 9.80 -10.71
C TYR A 146 4.67 9.46 -11.33
N MET A 147 4.52 9.59 -12.67
CA MET A 147 3.25 9.25 -13.35
C MET A 147 2.87 7.77 -13.25
N GLY A 148 3.85 6.88 -13.10
CA GLY A 148 3.62 5.42 -13.05
C GLY A 148 3.63 4.82 -11.65
N MET A 149 4.00 5.57 -10.62
CA MET A 149 4.31 5.04 -9.28
C MET A 149 3.14 4.25 -8.63
N HIS A 150 1.91 4.65 -8.88
CA HIS A 150 0.70 4.03 -8.31
C HIS A 150 0.20 2.79 -9.08
N TYR A 151 0.71 2.51 -10.29
CA TYR A 151 0.18 1.45 -11.16
C TYR A 151 0.26 0.04 -10.52
N ASN A 152 1.32 -0.24 -9.77
CA ASN A 152 1.45 -1.53 -9.10
C ASN A 152 0.37 -1.73 -8.04
N ALA A 153 0.10 -0.70 -7.25
CA ALA A 153 -0.98 -0.73 -6.26
C ALA A 153 -2.35 -0.89 -6.93
N GLU A 154 -2.63 -0.15 -8.02
CA GLU A 154 -3.86 -0.29 -8.80
C GLU A 154 -4.07 -1.73 -9.28
N LEU A 155 -3.03 -2.33 -9.88
CA LEU A 155 -3.12 -3.68 -10.45
C LEU A 155 -3.27 -4.75 -9.36
N PHE A 156 -2.49 -4.64 -8.27
CA PHE A 156 -2.59 -5.56 -7.14
C PHE A 156 -3.98 -5.51 -6.49
N LEU A 157 -4.48 -4.32 -6.21
CA LEU A 157 -5.81 -4.14 -5.61
C LEU A 157 -6.94 -4.57 -6.56
N ALA A 158 -6.79 -4.36 -7.87
CA ALA A 158 -7.73 -4.87 -8.86
C ALA A 158 -7.77 -6.41 -8.85
N ALA A 159 -6.60 -7.07 -8.75
CA ALA A 159 -6.54 -8.53 -8.59
C ALA A 159 -7.22 -8.98 -7.29
N MET A 160 -6.97 -8.30 -6.16
CA MET A 160 -7.65 -8.61 -4.88
C MET A 160 -9.18 -8.53 -4.99
N ILE A 161 -9.70 -7.61 -5.80
CA ILE A 161 -11.14 -7.48 -6.06
C ILE A 161 -11.63 -8.56 -7.03
N PHE A 162 -11.03 -8.65 -8.22
CA PHE A 162 -11.54 -9.51 -9.29
C PHE A 162 -11.33 -10.99 -9.03
N ASP A 163 -10.31 -11.38 -8.27
CA ASP A 163 -10.09 -12.76 -7.83
C ASP A 163 -10.85 -13.11 -6.53
N GLY A 164 -11.63 -12.17 -6.00
CA GLY A 164 -12.56 -12.39 -4.89
C GLY A 164 -11.92 -12.45 -3.50
N VAL A 165 -10.66 -12.01 -3.33
CA VAL A 165 -10.01 -11.99 -2.01
C VAL A 165 -10.74 -11.06 -1.06
N PHE A 166 -11.12 -9.86 -1.50
CA PHE A 166 -11.88 -8.91 -0.68
C PHE A 166 -13.31 -9.35 -0.36
N GLU A 167 -13.92 -10.17 -1.22
CA GLU A 167 -15.21 -10.79 -0.89
C GLU A 167 -15.06 -11.85 0.19
N ARG A 168 -14.03 -12.69 0.08
CA ARG A 168 -13.74 -13.76 1.03
C ARG A 168 -13.28 -13.25 2.40
N PHE A 169 -12.53 -12.16 2.42
CA PHE A 169 -11.97 -11.55 3.64
C PHE A 169 -12.50 -10.12 3.83
N PRO A 170 -13.78 -9.95 4.21
CA PRO A 170 -14.48 -8.67 4.14
C PRO A 170 -14.01 -7.62 5.16
N THR A 171 -13.29 -8.00 6.21
CA THR A 171 -12.74 -7.07 7.20
C THR A 171 -11.24 -6.81 7.01
N LEU A 172 -10.61 -7.43 5.99
CA LEU A 172 -9.23 -7.10 5.60
C LEU A 172 -9.14 -5.61 5.21
N LYS A 173 -8.16 -4.90 5.74
CA LYS A 173 -7.93 -3.46 5.48
C LYS A 173 -6.60 -3.23 4.82
N ILE A 174 -6.58 -2.41 3.76
CA ILE A 174 -5.36 -2.06 3.03
C ILE A 174 -5.23 -0.54 2.94
N GLY A 175 -4.08 -0.03 3.40
CA GLY A 175 -3.66 1.35 3.19
C GLY A 175 -2.72 1.45 1.99
N VAL A 176 -2.89 2.46 1.16
CA VAL A 176 -1.94 2.81 0.10
C VAL A 176 -1.27 4.11 0.51
N VAL A 177 0.03 4.07 0.71
CA VAL A 177 0.79 5.20 1.27
C VAL A 177 1.90 5.62 0.32
N GLU A 178 2.14 6.93 0.26
CA GLU A 178 3.20 7.54 -0.56
C GLU A 178 3.08 7.24 -2.08
N LEU A 179 1.84 7.05 -2.55
CA LEU A 179 1.52 6.80 -3.96
C LEU A 179 0.51 7.81 -4.52
N GLY A 180 0.22 8.88 -3.75
CA GLY A 180 -0.80 9.86 -4.07
C GLY A 180 -2.22 9.30 -4.02
N ALA A 181 -3.21 10.15 -4.22
CA ALA A 181 -4.62 9.77 -4.10
C ALA A 181 -5.50 10.21 -5.27
N SER A 182 -5.07 11.14 -6.11
CA SER A 182 -5.90 11.68 -7.22
C SER A 182 -6.36 10.59 -8.20
N TRP A 183 -5.61 9.49 -8.33
CA TRP A 183 -5.92 8.36 -9.20
C TRP A 183 -7.13 7.54 -8.73
N ILE A 184 -7.44 7.51 -7.43
CA ILE A 184 -8.40 6.55 -6.83
C ILE A 184 -9.80 6.72 -7.39
N ILE A 185 -10.26 7.94 -7.63
CA ILE A 185 -11.63 8.24 -8.10
C ILE A 185 -11.84 7.69 -9.53
N SER A 186 -10.92 7.99 -10.44
CA SER A 186 -11.00 7.48 -11.81
C SER A 186 -10.80 5.98 -11.89
N TRP A 187 -9.95 5.42 -11.01
CA TRP A 187 -9.71 4.00 -10.92
C TRP A 187 -10.95 3.23 -10.46
N MET A 188 -11.68 3.70 -9.45
CA MET A 188 -12.97 3.12 -9.05
C MET A 188 -13.95 3.06 -10.22
N GLN A 189 -14.05 4.11 -11.03
CA GLN A 189 -14.91 4.12 -12.22
C GLN A 189 -14.44 3.09 -13.27
N ARG A 190 -13.13 2.97 -13.49
CA ARG A 190 -12.55 1.95 -14.40
C ARG A 190 -12.82 0.53 -13.93
N LEU A 191 -12.72 0.25 -12.63
CA LEU A 191 -13.05 -1.06 -12.04
C LEU A 191 -14.50 -1.45 -12.34
N ASP A 192 -15.45 -0.55 -12.09
CA ASP A 192 -16.87 -0.77 -12.33
C ASP A 192 -17.15 -0.99 -13.82
N GLN A 193 -16.48 -0.23 -14.68
CA GLN A 193 -16.60 -0.39 -16.13
C GLN A 193 -16.04 -1.72 -16.60
N ALA A 194 -14.87 -2.12 -16.12
CA ALA A 194 -14.25 -3.40 -16.43
C ALA A 194 -15.16 -4.57 -16.02
N HIS A 195 -15.71 -4.55 -14.81
CA HIS A 195 -16.66 -5.57 -14.38
C HIS A 195 -17.88 -5.67 -15.30
N ARG A 196 -18.50 -4.52 -15.64
CA ARG A 196 -19.67 -4.51 -16.58
C ARG A 196 -19.32 -5.06 -17.95
N ALA A 197 -18.13 -4.71 -18.47
CA ALA A 197 -17.73 -5.12 -19.81
C ALA A 197 -17.40 -6.62 -19.89
N PHE A 198 -16.77 -7.17 -18.87
CA PHE A 198 -16.20 -8.53 -18.93
C PHE A 198 -17.03 -9.61 -18.22
N ARG A 199 -18.02 -9.29 -17.37
CA ARG A 199 -18.81 -10.27 -16.60
C ARG A 199 -19.53 -11.34 -17.43
N LYS A 200 -19.67 -11.15 -18.75
CA LYS A 200 -20.24 -12.15 -19.68
C LYS A 200 -19.16 -12.96 -20.41
N LEU A 201 -17.91 -12.53 -20.35
CA LEU A 201 -16.77 -13.13 -21.05
C LEU A 201 -15.82 -13.86 -20.10
N GLN A 202 -15.80 -13.45 -18.85
CA GLN A 202 -14.95 -13.98 -17.79
C GLN A 202 -15.84 -14.36 -16.60
N ASP A 203 -15.52 -15.47 -15.92
CA ASP A 203 -16.18 -15.81 -14.66
C ASP A 203 -15.72 -14.83 -13.56
N LEU A 204 -16.62 -13.93 -13.20
CA LEU A 204 -16.48 -12.96 -12.11
C LEU A 204 -17.51 -13.22 -11.01
N SER A 205 -17.98 -14.46 -10.89
CA SER A 205 -19.01 -14.85 -9.92
C SER A 205 -18.60 -14.66 -8.46
N GLN A 206 -17.31 -14.58 -8.19
CA GLN A 206 -16.74 -14.27 -6.87
C GLN A 206 -16.88 -12.78 -6.49
N VAL A 207 -17.12 -11.88 -7.45
CA VAL A 207 -17.33 -10.45 -7.20
C VAL A 207 -18.82 -10.20 -6.97
N LYS A 208 -19.24 -10.17 -5.70
CA LYS A 208 -20.67 -10.05 -5.30
C LYS A 208 -21.16 -8.62 -5.21
N MET A 209 -20.27 -7.68 -4.93
CA MET A 209 -20.57 -6.26 -4.84
C MET A 209 -20.05 -5.54 -6.08
N LYS A 210 -20.44 -4.29 -6.24
CA LYS A 210 -19.84 -3.40 -7.22
C LYS A 210 -18.34 -3.21 -6.86
N PRO A 211 -17.40 -3.29 -7.81
CA PRO A 211 -15.98 -3.20 -7.51
C PRO A 211 -15.58 -1.97 -6.68
N SER A 212 -16.15 -0.80 -6.98
CA SER A 212 -15.91 0.41 -6.18
C SER A 212 -16.39 0.32 -4.73
N ASP A 213 -17.37 -0.55 -4.41
CA ASP A 213 -17.84 -0.73 -3.04
C ASP A 213 -16.82 -1.50 -2.17
N TYR A 214 -16.02 -2.40 -2.78
CA TYR A 214 -14.88 -3.02 -2.08
C TYR A 214 -13.82 -1.98 -1.74
N VAL A 215 -13.55 -1.04 -2.66
CA VAL A 215 -12.61 0.05 -2.43
C VAL A 215 -13.05 0.86 -1.21
N GLN A 216 -14.31 1.31 -1.20
CA GLN A 216 -14.87 2.08 -0.07
C GLN A 216 -14.81 1.32 1.25
N ARG A 217 -15.05 0.00 1.23
CA ARG A 217 -15.09 -0.83 2.44
C ARG A 217 -13.70 -1.10 3.03
N GLN A 218 -12.68 -1.31 2.19
CA GLN A 218 -11.44 -1.96 2.61
C GLN A 218 -10.17 -1.15 2.37
N ILE A 219 -10.22 -0.08 1.57
CA ILE A 219 -9.03 0.65 1.16
C ILE A 219 -9.00 2.05 1.77
N LYS A 220 -7.81 2.50 2.13
CA LYS A 220 -7.47 3.88 2.50
C LYS A 220 -6.26 4.32 1.70
N VAL A 221 -6.18 5.60 1.37
CA VAL A 221 -5.06 6.16 0.60
C VAL A 221 -4.55 7.45 1.22
N THR A 222 -3.24 7.72 1.09
CA THR A 222 -2.66 9.00 1.49
C THR A 222 -2.38 9.86 0.27
N PRO A 223 -2.89 11.09 0.23
CA PRO A 223 -2.54 12.04 -0.81
C PRO A 223 -1.18 12.68 -0.55
N PHE A 224 -0.57 13.21 -1.60
CA PHE A 224 0.52 14.18 -1.47
C PHE A 224 -0.02 15.57 -1.10
N ALA A 225 0.80 16.36 -0.42
CA ALA A 225 0.41 17.68 0.09
C ALA A 225 0.05 18.73 -0.99
N GLY A 226 0.27 18.44 -2.27
CA GLY A 226 -0.09 19.29 -3.41
C GLY A 226 -1.35 18.87 -4.17
N GLU A 227 -1.99 17.78 -3.78
CA GLU A 227 -3.19 17.29 -4.45
C GLU A 227 -4.44 18.11 -4.02
N ASP A 228 -5.44 18.17 -4.90
CA ASP A 228 -6.71 18.84 -4.64
C ASP A 228 -7.62 17.96 -3.76
N ILE A 229 -7.48 18.12 -2.45
CA ILE A 229 -8.20 17.32 -1.46
C ILE A 229 -9.70 17.62 -1.50
N ASP A 230 -10.12 18.88 -1.63
CA ASP A 230 -11.53 19.27 -1.77
C ASP A 230 -12.19 18.49 -2.93
N TRP A 231 -11.49 18.42 -4.08
CA TRP A 231 -12.00 17.67 -5.23
C TRP A 231 -12.15 16.18 -4.94
N ILE A 232 -11.12 15.54 -4.38
CA ILE A 232 -11.16 14.10 -4.10
C ILE A 232 -12.26 13.76 -3.10
N LEU A 233 -12.38 14.53 -2.01
CA LEU A 233 -13.41 14.33 -0.98
C LEU A 233 -14.82 14.45 -1.56
N THR A 234 -15.08 15.47 -2.39
CA THR A 234 -16.40 15.71 -2.98
C THR A 234 -16.77 14.71 -4.08
N HIS A 235 -15.82 13.96 -4.62
CA HIS A 235 -16.07 12.95 -5.66
C HIS A 235 -16.07 11.50 -5.13
N GLY A 236 -16.25 11.31 -3.83
CA GLY A 236 -16.39 10.00 -3.20
C GLY A 236 -15.16 9.51 -2.44
N GLY A 237 -14.20 10.40 -2.18
CA GLY A 237 -12.99 10.10 -1.41
C GLY A 237 -13.13 10.27 0.11
N GLU A 238 -14.31 10.64 0.62
CA GLU A 238 -14.50 11.00 2.04
C GLU A 238 -14.13 9.90 3.03
N ASP A 239 -14.40 8.64 2.69
CA ASP A 239 -14.06 7.47 3.50
C ASP A 239 -12.74 6.81 3.07
N LEU A 240 -12.03 7.40 2.10
CA LEU A 240 -10.79 6.83 1.54
C LEU A 240 -9.54 7.56 2.01
N LEU A 241 -9.59 8.92 2.04
CA LEU A 241 -8.41 9.72 2.29
C LEU A 241 -7.99 9.70 3.76
N MET A 242 -6.71 9.50 4.01
CA MET A 242 -6.09 9.67 5.33
C MET A 242 -4.85 10.53 5.24
N PHE A 243 -4.59 11.31 6.29
CA PHE A 243 -3.44 12.20 6.40
C PHE A 243 -2.13 11.44 6.47
N ALA A 244 -1.10 11.95 5.78
CA ALA A 244 0.30 11.58 5.96
C ALA A 244 1.18 12.82 5.80
N SER A 245 2.28 12.89 6.55
CA SER A 245 3.23 14.00 6.47
C SER A 245 4.38 13.74 5.50
N ASP A 246 4.68 12.46 5.29
CA ASP A 246 5.85 12.01 4.54
C ASP A 246 7.17 12.58 5.10
N TYR A 247 7.20 12.83 6.39
CA TYR A 247 8.38 13.33 7.09
C TYR A 247 9.37 12.18 7.39
N PRO A 248 10.68 12.33 7.17
CA PRO A 248 11.42 13.54 6.79
C PRO A 248 11.84 13.61 5.31
N HIS A 249 11.12 12.95 4.40
CA HIS A 249 11.46 12.91 2.98
C HIS A 249 11.34 14.31 2.34
N HIS A 250 12.11 14.54 1.26
CA HIS A 250 12.17 15.87 0.60
C HIS A 250 10.92 16.21 -0.22
N GLU A 251 10.16 15.20 -0.65
CA GLU A 251 8.85 15.32 -1.29
C GLU A 251 7.73 15.59 -0.29
N GLY A 252 7.97 15.31 1.00
CA GLY A 252 7.13 15.73 2.10
C GLY A 252 7.19 17.24 2.33
N THR A 253 6.85 17.69 3.51
CA THR A 253 6.83 19.13 3.83
C THR A 253 7.06 19.35 5.31
N ASP A 254 7.68 20.48 5.63
CA ASP A 254 7.88 20.98 6.99
C ASP A 254 6.58 21.55 7.61
N ASP A 255 5.54 21.82 6.77
CA ASP A 255 4.21 22.26 7.19
C ASP A 255 3.11 21.41 6.54
N PRO A 256 3.01 20.10 6.87
CA PRO A 256 2.02 19.24 6.22
C PRO A 256 0.58 19.68 6.51
N ILE A 257 0.28 20.10 7.74
CA ILE A 257 -1.07 20.54 8.10
C ILE A 257 -1.44 21.79 7.33
N GLY A 258 -0.59 22.83 7.33
CA GLY A 258 -0.88 24.08 6.63
C GLY A 258 -1.00 23.90 5.11
N ARG A 259 -0.27 22.95 4.51
CA ARG A 259 -0.42 22.66 3.09
C ARG A 259 -1.74 21.97 2.78
N PHE A 260 -2.13 20.95 3.54
CA PHE A 260 -3.43 20.30 3.36
C PHE A 260 -4.60 21.24 3.64
N GLU A 261 -4.53 22.08 4.67
CA GLU A 261 -5.58 23.07 4.95
C GLU A 261 -5.83 24.04 3.77
N LYS A 262 -4.78 24.39 3.01
CA LYS A 262 -4.93 25.20 1.79
C LYS A 262 -5.74 24.51 0.70
N THR A 263 -5.62 23.20 0.57
CA THR A 263 -6.34 22.39 -0.42
C THR A 263 -7.69 21.90 0.08
N MET A 264 -8.03 22.17 1.34
CA MET A 264 -9.30 21.85 2.01
C MET A 264 -10.10 23.09 2.41
N SER A 265 -9.96 24.19 1.66
CA SER A 265 -10.58 25.47 2.00
C SER A 265 -12.12 25.43 2.02
N ASN A 266 -12.73 24.51 1.28
CA ASN A 266 -14.18 24.31 1.22
C ASN A 266 -14.63 23.03 1.96
N THR A 267 -13.71 22.30 2.58
CA THR A 267 -14.00 21.05 3.29
C THR A 267 -14.61 21.34 4.67
N SER A 268 -15.73 20.68 4.98
CA SER A 268 -16.36 20.80 6.31
C SER A 268 -15.54 20.15 7.42
N GLU A 269 -15.68 20.63 8.66
CA GLU A 269 -14.98 20.07 9.82
C GLU A 269 -15.18 18.53 10.01
N PRO A 270 -16.39 17.95 9.82
CA PRO A 270 -16.55 16.50 9.86
C PRO A 270 -15.72 15.75 8.82
N LEU A 271 -15.57 16.29 7.62
CA LEU A 271 -14.71 15.67 6.58
C LEU A 271 -13.23 15.82 6.91
N LYS A 272 -12.80 16.95 7.46
CA LYS A 272 -11.44 17.13 7.98
C LYS A 272 -11.13 16.15 9.11
N GLN A 273 -12.08 15.93 10.02
CA GLN A 273 -11.95 14.93 11.08
C GLN A 273 -11.74 13.51 10.51
N LYS A 274 -12.52 13.11 9.48
CA LYS A 274 -12.30 11.85 8.76
C LYS A 274 -10.88 11.78 8.19
N PHE A 275 -10.46 12.81 7.46
CA PHE A 275 -9.14 12.89 6.83
C PHE A 275 -7.99 12.80 7.84
N TYR A 276 -8.02 13.60 8.89
CA TYR A 276 -6.93 13.65 9.87
C TYR A 276 -6.91 12.49 10.86
N THR A 277 -8.05 11.82 11.08
CA THR A 277 -8.13 10.87 12.20
C THR A 277 -8.93 9.61 11.90
N ASP A 278 -10.20 9.74 11.47
CA ASP A 278 -11.12 8.61 11.53
C ASP A 278 -10.82 7.54 10.49
N ASN A 279 -10.40 7.94 9.29
CA ASN A 279 -10.01 7.00 8.25
C ASN A 279 -8.76 6.21 8.62
N PHE A 280 -7.80 6.85 9.30
CA PHE A 280 -6.64 6.13 9.83
C PHE A 280 -7.02 5.15 10.94
N LYS A 281 -7.87 5.55 11.90
CA LYS A 281 -8.40 4.65 12.92
C LYS A 281 -9.13 3.47 12.30
N SER A 282 -9.94 3.72 11.26
CA SER A 282 -10.63 2.67 10.52
C SER A 282 -9.67 1.69 9.84
N LEU A 283 -8.54 2.18 9.28
CA LEU A 283 -7.52 1.33 8.69
C LEU A 283 -6.92 0.37 9.72
N ILE A 284 -6.46 0.91 10.85
CA ILE A 284 -5.81 0.11 11.90
C ILE A 284 -6.82 -0.57 12.85
N GLN A 285 -8.11 -0.49 12.56
CA GLN A 285 -9.20 -1.09 13.34
C GLN A 285 -9.13 -0.72 14.83
N ALA A 286 -8.77 0.54 15.11
CA ALA A 286 -8.75 1.09 16.46
C ALA A 286 -10.13 1.58 16.88
N SER A 287 -10.55 1.20 18.08
CA SER A 287 -11.78 1.68 18.73
C SER A 287 -11.64 3.10 19.26
#